data_d99729053d78e0aea632c6f8761bdeb0
#
_entry.id   d99729053d78e0aea632c6f8761bdeb0
#
_cell.length_a   1.000
_cell.length_b   1.000
_cell.length_c   1.000
_cell.angle_alpha   90.00
_cell.angle_beta   90.00
_cell.angle_gamma   90.00
#
_symmetry.space_group_name_H-M   'P 1'
#
loop_
_entity.id
_entity.type
_entity.pdbx_description
1 polymer ?
#
loop_
_entity_poly.entity_id
_entity_poly.type
_entity_poly.pdbx_seq_one_letter_code
_entity_poly.pdbx_strand_id
1 'polypeptide(L)'
;IIFYLFFIVYKMYNYHPYQNIYFNTIFANTIKNIHEKFEVDYWGLSGKKALNEILVLEKNSNNVSVGVASYLQLEKSKKLLEKHEREKIKIVGQEYEKADYIYTNFMSEVDKKYNDKYNIPETYSKISTFKLDNILIYELFKKNR
;
A
#
# COMPACT_ATOMS: atom_id res chain seq x y z
N ILE A 1 0.55 35.40 -6.80
CA ILE A 1 1.69 34.48 -7.02
C ILE A 1 2.20 33.95 -5.68
N ILE A 2 2.58 34.80 -4.70
CA ILE A 2 3.15 34.40 -3.40
C ILE A 2 2.22 33.43 -2.65
N PHE A 3 0.93 33.74 -2.53
CA PHE A 3 -0.05 32.85 -1.87
C PHE A 3 -0.15 31.49 -2.53
N TYR A 4 -0.04 31.43 -3.86
CA TYR A 4 -0.07 30.17 -4.59
C TYR A 4 1.17 29.32 -4.31
N LEU A 5 2.35 29.93 -4.18
CA LEU A 5 3.58 29.24 -3.79
C LEU A 5 3.47 28.66 -2.37
N PHE A 6 2.94 29.42 -1.41
CA PHE A 6 2.69 28.90 -0.06
C PHE A 6 1.72 27.73 -0.06
N PHE A 7 0.66 27.79 -0.86
CA PHE A 7 -0.28 26.69 -1.00
C PHE A 7 0.40 25.42 -1.57
N ILE A 8 1.24 25.55 -2.59
CA ILE A 8 1.99 24.42 -3.15
C ILE A 8 2.92 23.81 -2.10
N VAL A 9 3.71 24.62 -1.40
CA VAL A 9 4.62 24.15 -0.35
C VAL A 9 3.86 23.42 0.77
N TYR A 10 2.74 23.98 1.22
CA TYR A 10 1.87 23.36 2.19
C TYR A 10 1.34 21.99 1.72
N LYS A 11 0.89 21.92 0.47
CA LYS A 11 0.44 20.64 -0.12
C LYS A 11 1.59 19.63 -0.21
N MET A 12 2.77 20.05 -0.67
CA MET A 12 3.95 19.18 -0.74
C MET A 12 4.34 18.62 0.63
N TYR A 13 4.27 19.44 1.67
CA TYR A 13 4.53 19.01 3.05
C TYR A 13 3.51 17.96 3.51
N ASN A 14 2.21 18.21 3.33
CA ASN A 14 1.16 17.29 3.74
C ASN A 14 1.14 15.96 2.97
N TYR A 15 1.63 15.98 1.72
CA TYR A 15 1.71 14.76 0.90
C TYR A 15 3.00 13.98 1.15
N HIS A 16 3.93 14.51 1.93
CA HIS A 16 5.19 13.79 2.15
C HIS A 16 4.95 12.42 2.83
N PRO A 17 5.55 11.32 2.31
CA PRO A 17 6.48 11.20 1.18
C PRO A 17 5.79 10.94 -0.18
N TYR A 18 4.49 11.13 -0.29
CA TYR A 18 3.67 10.78 -1.48
C TYR A 18 3.45 11.96 -2.44
N GLN A 19 4.42 12.88 -2.58
CA GLN A 19 4.27 14.07 -3.45
C GLN A 19 4.01 13.72 -4.91
N ASN A 20 4.47 12.55 -5.37
CA ASN A 20 4.21 12.03 -6.71
C ASN A 20 2.73 11.75 -6.99
N ILE A 21 1.89 11.65 -5.93
CA ILE A 21 0.45 11.39 -6.04
C ILE A 21 -0.36 12.69 -6.12
N TYR A 22 0.30 13.84 -5.96
CA TYR A 22 -0.40 15.11 -6.05
C TYR A 22 -0.96 15.33 -7.45
N PHE A 23 -2.25 15.15 -7.59
CA PHE A 23 -3.01 15.55 -8.76
C PHE A 23 -3.74 16.85 -8.45
N ASN A 24 -3.78 17.76 -9.44
CA ASN A 24 -4.63 18.94 -9.33
C ASN A 24 -6.05 18.51 -8.93
N THR A 25 -6.65 19.18 -7.94
CA THR A 25 -7.94 18.83 -7.35
C THR A 25 -9.06 18.69 -8.40
N ILE A 26 -9.00 19.49 -9.47
CA ILE A 26 -9.97 19.41 -10.59
C ILE A 26 -9.79 18.09 -11.33
N PHE A 27 -8.56 17.66 -11.55
CA PHE A 27 -8.22 16.45 -12.28
C PHE A 27 -8.54 15.19 -11.45
N ALA A 28 -8.18 15.20 -10.15
CA ALA A 28 -8.44 14.08 -9.25
C ALA A 28 -9.94 13.75 -9.10
N ASN A 29 -10.79 14.78 -9.09
CA ASN A 29 -12.25 14.59 -8.98
C ASN A 29 -12.89 14.09 -10.27
N THR A 30 -12.22 14.20 -11.42
CA THR A 30 -12.76 13.79 -12.73
C THR A 30 -12.43 12.33 -13.06
N ILE A 31 -11.44 11.73 -12.39
CA ILE A 31 -11.00 10.35 -12.68
C ILE A 31 -11.60 9.39 -11.66
N LYS A 32 -12.59 8.59 -12.09
CA LYS A 32 -13.28 7.63 -11.23
C LYS A 32 -12.39 6.48 -10.76
N ASN A 33 -11.49 5.98 -11.60
CA ASN A 33 -10.63 4.82 -11.30
C ASN A 33 -9.17 5.17 -11.60
N ILE A 34 -8.55 5.90 -10.68
CA ILE A 34 -7.20 6.43 -10.87
C ILE A 34 -6.15 5.32 -11.12
N HIS A 35 -6.30 4.16 -10.45
CA HIS A 35 -5.42 3.00 -10.61
C HIS A 35 -5.46 2.34 -12.00
N GLU A 36 -6.53 2.56 -12.77
CA GLU A 36 -6.60 2.06 -14.15
C GLU A 36 -5.74 2.86 -15.12
N LYS A 37 -5.42 4.11 -14.74
CA LYS A 37 -4.73 5.07 -15.61
C LYS A 37 -3.33 5.44 -15.10
N PHE A 38 -3.11 5.36 -13.79
CA PHE A 38 -1.88 5.80 -13.15
C PHE A 38 -1.40 4.81 -12.11
N GLU A 39 -0.10 4.64 -12.04
CA GLU A 39 0.57 3.88 -10.99
C GLU A 39 0.80 4.79 -9.79
N VAL A 40 -0.13 4.76 -8.84
CA VAL A 40 -0.19 5.72 -7.72
C VAL A 40 0.95 5.52 -6.73
N ASP A 41 1.40 4.29 -6.53
CA ASP A 41 2.47 3.93 -5.59
C ASP A 41 3.63 3.19 -6.28
N TYR A 42 4.07 3.70 -7.44
CA TYR A 42 5.13 3.09 -8.25
C TYR A 42 6.40 2.79 -7.46
N TRP A 43 6.80 3.69 -6.57
CA TRP A 43 8.01 3.52 -5.75
C TRP A 43 7.79 2.63 -4.52
N GLY A 44 6.57 2.17 -4.24
CA GLY A 44 6.24 1.32 -3.10
C GLY A 44 6.45 1.99 -1.74
N LEU A 45 6.25 3.30 -1.68
CA LEU A 45 6.43 4.08 -0.45
C LEU A 45 5.46 3.62 0.64
N SER A 46 4.29 3.13 0.25
CA SER A 46 3.26 2.68 1.18
C SER A 46 3.63 1.37 1.89
N GLY A 47 4.52 0.56 1.32
CA GLY A 47 4.88 -0.74 1.89
C GLY A 47 5.42 -0.66 3.31
N LYS A 48 6.32 0.31 3.60
CA LYS A 48 6.82 0.50 4.98
C LYS A 48 5.69 0.86 5.94
N LYS A 49 4.79 1.77 5.53
CA LYS A 49 3.64 2.18 6.36
C LYS A 49 2.71 1.01 6.65
N ALA A 50 2.40 0.20 5.63
CA ALA A 50 1.56 -0.98 5.77
C ALA A 50 2.18 -2.02 6.74
N LEU A 51 3.49 -2.27 6.61
CA LEU A 51 4.20 -3.19 7.51
C LEU A 51 4.21 -2.67 8.96
N ASN A 52 4.42 -1.37 9.18
CA ASN A 52 4.33 -0.76 10.51
C ASN A 52 2.92 -0.89 11.10
N GLU A 53 1.88 -0.74 10.30
CA GLU A 53 0.50 -0.92 10.75
C GLU A 53 0.25 -2.37 11.20
N ILE A 54 0.72 -3.35 10.44
CA ILE A 54 0.65 -4.77 10.83
C ILE A 54 1.40 -5.01 12.16
N LEU A 55 2.60 -4.46 12.34
CA LEU A 55 3.37 -4.59 13.57
C LEU A 55 2.65 -3.98 14.78
N VAL A 56 1.93 -2.89 14.58
CA VAL A 56 1.11 -2.28 15.63
C VAL A 56 -0.08 -3.18 16.00
N LEU A 57 -0.72 -3.82 15.02
CA LEU A 57 -1.82 -4.75 15.24
C LEU A 57 -1.36 -6.05 15.94
N GLU A 58 -0.15 -6.50 15.64
CA GLU A 58 0.43 -7.76 16.11
C GLU A 58 1.59 -7.55 17.11
N LYS A 59 1.42 -6.58 18.04
CA LYS A 59 2.47 -6.21 19.02
C LYS A 59 3.05 -7.39 19.80
N ASN A 60 2.22 -8.38 20.12
CA ASN A 60 2.57 -9.52 20.92
C ASN A 60 3.03 -10.74 20.08
N SER A 61 2.96 -10.66 18.77
CA SER A 61 3.35 -11.74 17.88
C SER A 61 4.83 -11.65 17.54
N ASN A 62 5.53 -12.77 17.59
CA ASN A 62 6.95 -12.83 17.20
C ASN A 62 7.16 -13.22 15.73
N ASN A 63 6.10 -13.63 15.03
CA ASN A 63 6.18 -14.02 13.63
C ASN A 63 4.84 -13.76 12.96
N VAL A 64 4.85 -12.90 11.94
CA VAL A 64 3.68 -12.52 11.15
C VAL A 64 4.01 -12.70 9.68
N SER A 65 3.20 -13.48 8.97
CA SER A 65 3.37 -13.72 7.54
C SER A 65 2.51 -12.76 6.71
N VAL A 66 3.12 -12.13 5.70
CA VAL A 66 2.47 -11.13 4.86
C VAL A 66 2.54 -11.53 3.39
N GLY A 67 1.38 -11.74 2.81
CA GLY A 67 1.19 -11.93 1.37
C GLY A 67 1.18 -10.58 0.64
N VAL A 68 1.45 -10.62 -0.67
CA VAL A 68 1.53 -9.42 -1.51
C VAL A 68 0.66 -9.60 -2.75
N ALA A 69 -0.50 -8.96 -2.77
CA ALA A 69 -1.42 -8.95 -3.91
C ALA A 69 -1.13 -7.74 -4.81
N SER A 70 0.12 -7.60 -5.22
CA SER A 70 0.58 -6.58 -6.16
C SER A 70 1.93 -6.95 -6.76
N TYR A 71 2.33 -6.24 -7.81
CA TYR A 71 3.66 -6.37 -8.43
C TYR A 71 4.79 -5.87 -7.52
N LEU A 72 4.48 -5.11 -6.48
CA LEU A 72 5.45 -4.51 -5.58
C LEU A 72 6.27 -5.58 -4.83
N GLN A 73 7.59 -5.36 -4.77
CA GLN A 73 8.49 -6.16 -3.94
C GLN A 73 8.52 -5.66 -2.50
N LEU A 74 7.56 -6.10 -1.68
CA LEU A 74 7.41 -5.66 -0.28
C LEU A 74 8.67 -5.96 0.58
N GLU A 75 9.51 -6.90 0.17
CA GLU A 75 10.81 -7.17 0.78
C GLU A 75 11.74 -5.93 0.81
N LYS A 76 11.64 -5.05 -0.19
CA LYS A 76 12.40 -3.79 -0.19
C LYS A 76 11.91 -2.85 0.91
N SER A 77 10.61 -2.76 1.09
CA SER A 77 10.00 -1.96 2.16
C SER A 77 10.32 -2.52 3.55
N LYS A 78 10.36 -3.85 3.70
CA LYS A 78 10.77 -4.53 4.93
C LYS A 78 12.19 -4.14 5.36
N LYS A 79 13.12 -3.94 4.43
CA LYS A 79 14.50 -3.51 4.74
C LYS A 79 14.57 -2.13 5.41
N LEU A 80 13.52 -1.30 5.27
CA LEU A 80 13.44 0.03 5.87
C LEU A 80 12.93 0.02 7.32
N LEU A 81 12.55 -1.15 7.85
CA LEU A 81 12.16 -1.34 9.24
C LEU A 81 13.39 -1.51 10.15
N GLU A 82 13.20 -1.31 11.45
CA GLU A 82 14.21 -1.64 12.43
C GLU A 82 14.54 -3.14 12.44
N LYS A 83 15.75 -3.53 12.88
CA LYS A 83 16.18 -4.93 12.83
C LYS A 83 15.21 -5.86 13.56
N HIS A 84 14.80 -5.51 14.78
CA HIS A 84 13.89 -6.30 15.60
C HIS A 84 12.47 -6.41 15.01
N GLU A 85 12.04 -5.40 14.23
CA GLU A 85 10.76 -5.41 13.51
C GLU A 85 10.82 -6.31 12.28
N ARG A 86 11.93 -6.24 11.52
CA ARG A 86 12.15 -7.09 10.35
C ARG A 86 12.13 -8.57 10.68
N GLU A 87 12.67 -8.94 11.85
CA GLU A 87 12.73 -10.32 12.31
C GLU A 87 11.33 -10.89 12.61
N LYS A 88 10.36 -10.03 12.93
CA LYS A 88 8.97 -10.42 13.18
C LYS A 88 8.14 -10.65 11.91
N ILE A 89 8.57 -10.14 10.77
CA ILE A 89 7.79 -10.21 9.53
C ILE A 89 8.42 -11.19 8.54
N LYS A 90 7.60 -12.07 8.01
CA LYS A 90 7.94 -12.95 6.88
C LYS A 90 7.08 -12.58 5.67
N ILE A 91 7.71 -12.18 4.56
CA ILE A 91 6.99 -11.95 3.31
C ILE A 91 6.88 -13.28 2.56
N VAL A 92 5.66 -13.64 2.15
CA VAL A 92 5.36 -14.90 1.45
C VAL A 92 4.89 -14.70 0.01
N GLY A 93 4.95 -13.47 -0.51
CA GLY A 93 4.54 -13.15 -1.88
C GLY A 93 3.07 -13.52 -2.13
N GLN A 94 2.81 -14.25 -3.23
CA GLN A 94 1.46 -14.70 -3.60
C GLN A 94 1.05 -16.04 -2.95
N GLU A 95 1.84 -16.60 -2.04
CA GLU A 95 1.46 -17.80 -1.28
C GLU A 95 0.45 -17.43 -0.17
N TYR A 96 -0.73 -16.96 -0.56
CA TYR A 96 -1.73 -16.42 0.37
C TYR A 96 -2.17 -17.42 1.44
N GLU A 97 -2.21 -18.70 1.15
CA GLU A 97 -2.55 -19.75 2.11
C GLU A 97 -1.70 -19.71 3.38
N LYS A 98 -0.42 -19.27 3.23
CA LYS A 98 0.56 -19.15 4.30
C LYS A 98 0.59 -17.76 4.94
N ALA A 99 -0.23 -16.82 4.46
CA ALA A 99 -0.23 -15.45 4.94
C ALA A 99 -1.26 -15.23 6.05
N ASP A 100 -0.88 -14.47 7.07
CA ASP A 100 -1.79 -13.95 8.08
C ASP A 100 -2.47 -12.66 7.58
N TYR A 101 -1.71 -11.88 6.82
CA TYR A 101 -2.14 -10.62 6.21
C TYR A 101 -1.85 -10.60 4.71
N ILE A 102 -2.63 -9.86 3.95
CA ILE A 102 -2.35 -9.54 2.55
C ILE A 102 -2.33 -8.03 2.38
N TYR A 103 -1.27 -7.54 1.75
CA TYR A 103 -1.11 -6.15 1.32
C TYR A 103 -1.34 -6.03 -0.18
N THR A 104 -2.02 -4.98 -0.60
CA THR A 104 -2.12 -4.57 -2.00
C THR A 104 -2.01 -3.06 -2.15
N ASN A 105 -1.23 -2.59 -3.11
CA ASN A 105 -1.23 -1.20 -3.60
C ASN A 105 -1.78 -1.11 -5.03
N PHE A 106 -2.50 -2.13 -5.47
CA PHE A 106 -3.17 -2.24 -6.77
C PHE A 106 -2.24 -2.19 -7.99
N MET A 107 -0.93 -2.21 -7.79
CA MET A 107 0.00 -2.31 -8.90
C MET A 107 0.00 -3.73 -9.47
N SER A 108 -0.11 -3.81 -10.78
CA SER A 108 -0.01 -5.08 -11.50
C SER A 108 0.86 -4.92 -12.74
N GLU A 109 1.31 -6.01 -13.32
CA GLU A 109 1.92 -6.02 -14.65
C GLU A 109 0.91 -5.52 -15.70
N VAL A 110 1.41 -5.15 -16.88
CA VAL A 110 0.68 -4.41 -17.93
C VAL A 110 -0.68 -5.02 -18.31
N ASP A 111 -0.88 -6.33 -18.15
CA ASP A 111 -2.15 -7.01 -18.46
C ASP A 111 -3.00 -7.28 -17.20
N LYS A 112 -3.41 -6.20 -16.53
CA LYS A 112 -4.22 -6.24 -15.30
C LYS A 112 -5.47 -7.11 -15.38
N LYS A 113 -6.10 -7.21 -16.54
CA LYS A 113 -7.38 -7.91 -16.74
C LYS A 113 -7.32 -9.43 -16.59
N TYR A 114 -6.12 -10.03 -16.65
CA TYR A 114 -5.95 -11.49 -16.74
C TYR A 114 -5.00 -12.05 -15.68
N ASN A 115 -4.68 -11.28 -14.64
CA ASN A 115 -3.67 -11.67 -13.68
C ASN A 115 -4.28 -12.11 -12.36
N ASP A 116 -4.86 -13.33 -12.35
CA ASP A 116 -5.52 -13.93 -11.18
C ASP A 116 -4.61 -14.07 -9.95
N LYS A 117 -3.30 -14.00 -10.15
CA LYS A 117 -2.32 -14.12 -9.05
C LYS A 117 -2.44 -13.02 -7.98
N TYR A 118 -3.10 -11.90 -8.32
CA TYR A 118 -3.34 -10.79 -7.39
C TYR A 118 -4.76 -10.79 -6.80
N ASN A 119 -5.57 -11.79 -7.14
CA ASN A 119 -6.88 -11.95 -6.54
C ASN A 119 -6.73 -12.33 -5.07
N ILE A 120 -7.35 -11.56 -4.21
CA ILE A 120 -7.35 -11.82 -2.77
C ILE A 120 -8.44 -12.85 -2.47
N PRO A 121 -8.09 -13.98 -1.81
CA PRO A 121 -9.07 -15.01 -1.48
C PRO A 121 -10.17 -14.50 -0.55
N GLU A 122 -11.38 -15.03 -0.70
CA GLU A 122 -12.55 -14.69 0.14
C GLU A 122 -12.35 -15.04 1.63
N THR A 123 -11.35 -15.86 1.93
CA THR A 123 -10.95 -16.19 3.31
C THR A 123 -10.26 -15.02 4.03
N TYR A 124 -10.11 -13.88 3.36
CA TYR A 124 -9.53 -12.67 3.94
C TYR A 124 -10.56 -11.55 3.98
N SER A 125 -10.58 -10.83 5.09
CA SER A 125 -11.40 -9.62 5.28
C SER A 125 -10.53 -8.38 5.26
N LYS A 126 -11.00 -7.34 4.60
CA LYS A 126 -10.34 -6.03 4.61
C LYS A 126 -10.42 -5.41 5.99
N ILE A 127 -9.26 -5.03 6.54
CA ILE A 127 -9.14 -4.45 7.86
C ILE A 127 -8.68 -2.99 7.85
N SER A 128 -7.99 -2.57 6.79
CA SER A 128 -7.48 -1.21 6.69
C SER A 128 -7.45 -0.73 5.25
N THR A 129 -7.63 0.57 5.10
CA THR A 129 -7.53 1.28 3.81
C THR A 129 -6.81 2.59 4.04
N PHE A 130 -5.68 2.79 3.37
CA PHE A 130 -4.98 4.07 3.38
C PHE A 130 -5.30 4.87 2.13
N LYS A 131 -5.80 6.08 2.35
CA LYS A 131 -6.08 7.07 1.31
C LYS A 131 -5.33 8.35 1.60
N LEU A 132 -4.91 9.03 0.53
CA LEU A 132 -4.41 10.38 0.59
C LEU A 132 -5.40 11.27 -0.19
N ASP A 133 -6.04 12.21 0.49
CA ASP A 133 -7.28 12.82 0.02
C ASP A 133 -8.30 11.71 -0.39
N ASN A 134 -8.74 11.68 -1.65
CA ASN A 134 -9.64 10.65 -2.17
C ASN A 134 -8.93 9.53 -2.94
N ILE A 135 -7.60 9.57 -2.99
CA ILE A 135 -6.80 8.61 -3.77
C ILE A 135 -6.46 7.44 -2.87
N LEU A 136 -6.92 6.26 -3.23
CA LEU A 136 -6.60 5.01 -2.57
C LEU A 136 -5.13 4.64 -2.84
N ILE A 137 -4.36 4.35 -1.81
CA ILE A 137 -2.93 4.03 -1.90
C ILE A 137 -2.68 2.54 -1.67
N TYR A 138 -3.18 2.01 -0.56
CA TYR A 138 -3.10 0.59 -0.27
C TYR A 138 -4.29 0.12 0.56
N GLU A 139 -4.49 -1.18 0.55
CA GLU A 139 -5.38 -1.90 1.46
C GLU A 139 -4.65 -3.05 2.16
N LEU A 140 -5.08 -3.33 3.39
CA LEU A 140 -4.69 -4.50 4.16
C LEU A 140 -5.87 -5.41 4.41
N PHE A 141 -5.61 -6.70 4.28
CA PHE A 141 -6.56 -7.76 4.55
C PHE A 141 -5.97 -8.71 5.61
N LYS A 142 -6.82 -9.22 6.46
CA LYS A 142 -6.46 -10.22 7.49
C LYS A 142 -7.21 -11.51 7.24
N LYS A 143 -6.54 -12.64 7.45
CA LYS A 143 -7.14 -13.97 7.33
C LYS A 143 -8.26 -14.12 8.35
N ASN A 144 -9.43 -14.57 7.89
CA ASN A 144 -10.56 -14.90 8.77
C ASN A 144 -10.16 -16.11 9.63
N ARG A 145 -10.47 -16.04 10.92
CA ARG A 145 -10.25 -17.15 11.86
C ARG A 145 -11.38 -18.13 11.79
#